data_2f988cfeea2b1df3aa6ace637f418d83
#
_entry.id   2f988cfeea2b1df3aa6ace637f418d83
#
_cell.length_a   1.000
_cell.length_b   1.000
_cell.length_c   1.000
_cell.angle_alpha   90.00
_cell.angle_beta   90.00
_cell.angle_gamma   90.00
#
_symmetry.space_group_name_H-M   'P 1'
#
loop_
_entity.id
_entity.type
_entity.pdbx_description
1 polymer ?
#
loop_
_entity_poly.entity_id
_entity_poly.type
_entity_poly.pdbx_seq_one_letter_code
_entity_poly.pdbx_strand_id
1 'polypeptide(L)'
;MARFCSLDEQGLKLKQAKMRDSPFAFLRSTFYRWSHHFTAVPDEVRSAPSFLIVGDIHLENFGTWRDREGRLVWGINDFDEAAELPVTSDLVRLATSAVLEARREAFQLTALEAADTILEGYWAHLKFGPDPFILEDRHAWLRDLASASGNNAQRYWRKLLKQQGIDEHTVPEEARELLRSHLPMGATSVRFFRRLAGLGSLGRSRFMAVAEWCGGLVAREAKAAIPSAVHVAVSEVDDPTGPSRRAMEQACRAADPALHIGERWVVRRLSPEARKVEIDEVEHT
;
A
#
# COMPACT_ATOMS: atom_id res chain seq x y z
N MET A 1 5.50 -9.68 14.79
CA MET A 1 4.10 -9.65 14.34
C MET A 1 3.16 -10.17 15.44
N ALA A 2 3.28 -11.38 15.93
CA ALA A 2 2.40 -11.94 17.00
C ALA A 2 2.30 -11.10 18.28
N ARG A 3 3.29 -10.27 18.58
CA ARG A 3 3.29 -9.35 19.72
C ARG A 3 2.29 -8.19 19.55
N PHE A 4 1.98 -7.80 18.30
CA PHE A 4 1.21 -6.59 18.00
C PHE A 4 -0.19 -6.85 17.45
N CYS A 5 -0.43 -8.02 16.87
CA CYS A 5 -1.74 -8.40 16.37
C CYS A 5 -1.94 -9.93 16.38
N SER A 6 -3.19 -10.35 16.33
CA SER A 6 -3.51 -11.77 16.10
C SER A 6 -3.00 -12.21 14.73
N LEU A 7 -2.36 -13.37 14.68
CA LEU A 7 -1.83 -13.92 13.44
C LEU A 7 -2.92 -14.64 12.64
N ASP A 8 -2.91 -14.41 11.34
CA ASP A 8 -3.67 -15.19 10.38
C ASP A 8 -2.75 -16.28 9.78
N GLU A 9 -2.86 -17.50 10.29
CA GLU A 9 -2.02 -18.61 9.82
C GLU A 9 -2.22 -18.93 8.34
N GLN A 10 -3.46 -18.83 7.84
CA GLN A 10 -3.76 -19.03 6.43
C GLN A 10 -3.06 -17.97 5.56
N GLY A 11 -3.11 -16.72 6.01
CA GLY A 11 -2.40 -15.62 5.39
C GLY A 11 -0.88 -15.82 5.40
N LEU A 12 -0.30 -16.33 6.49
CA LEU A 12 1.13 -16.63 6.58
C LEU A 12 1.55 -17.73 5.62
N LYS A 13 0.79 -18.83 5.52
CA LYS A 13 1.05 -19.90 4.55
C LYS A 13 0.99 -19.39 3.11
N LEU A 14 -0.01 -18.56 2.81
CA LEU A 14 -0.15 -17.92 1.51
C LEU A 14 1.03 -16.97 1.22
N LYS A 15 1.47 -16.18 2.22
CA LYS A 15 2.66 -15.32 2.09
C LYS A 15 3.90 -16.13 1.73
N GLN A 16 4.15 -17.22 2.45
CA GLN A 16 5.29 -18.10 2.21
C GLN A 16 5.26 -18.74 0.82
N ALA A 17 4.08 -19.15 0.34
CA ALA A 17 3.93 -19.66 -1.02
C ALA A 17 4.27 -18.57 -2.04
N LYS A 18 3.63 -17.40 -1.95
CA LYS A 18 3.84 -16.29 -2.88
C LYS A 18 5.25 -15.74 -2.90
N MET A 19 5.98 -15.77 -1.78
CA MET A 19 7.40 -15.38 -1.73
C MET A 19 8.30 -16.25 -2.63
N ARG A 20 7.84 -17.42 -3.02
CA ARG A 20 8.58 -18.34 -3.93
C ARG A 20 8.28 -18.08 -5.40
N ASP A 21 7.22 -17.32 -5.71
CA ASP A 21 6.75 -17.15 -7.09
C ASP A 21 7.74 -16.30 -7.92
N SER A 22 8.33 -15.25 -7.31
CA SER A 22 9.31 -14.42 -7.99
C SER A 22 10.20 -13.63 -7.02
N PRO A 23 11.39 -13.16 -7.46
CA PRO A 23 12.23 -12.24 -6.69
C PRO A 23 11.50 -10.94 -6.32
N PHE A 24 10.62 -10.43 -7.17
CA PHE A 24 9.81 -9.26 -6.89
C PHE A 24 8.79 -9.52 -5.76
N ALA A 25 8.09 -10.65 -5.79
CA ALA A 25 7.19 -11.05 -4.70
C ALA A 25 7.95 -11.24 -3.38
N PHE A 26 9.17 -11.77 -3.44
CA PHE A 26 10.05 -11.89 -2.27
C PHE A 26 10.41 -10.51 -1.71
N LEU A 27 10.86 -9.57 -2.54
CA LEU A 27 11.19 -8.19 -2.14
C LEU A 27 10.00 -7.54 -1.43
N ARG A 28 8.80 -7.57 -2.01
CA ARG A 28 7.56 -7.02 -1.45
C ARG A 28 7.12 -7.64 -0.11
N SER A 29 7.57 -8.83 0.18
CA SER A 29 7.17 -9.59 1.36
C SER A 29 8.16 -9.46 2.52
N THR A 30 9.35 -8.92 2.28
CA THR A 30 10.49 -9.06 3.18
C THR A 30 11.20 -7.75 3.47
N PHE A 31 10.46 -6.66 3.67
CA PHE A 31 11.06 -5.37 4.05
C PHE A 31 11.92 -5.48 5.32
N TYR A 32 11.53 -6.30 6.29
CA TYR A 32 12.34 -6.57 7.48
C TYR A 32 13.74 -7.10 7.16
N ARG A 33 13.89 -7.84 6.05
CA ARG A 33 15.23 -8.28 5.59
C ARG A 33 15.97 -7.13 4.92
N TRP A 34 15.26 -6.35 4.10
CA TRP A 34 15.81 -5.17 3.46
C TRP A 34 16.41 -4.21 4.48
N SER A 35 15.65 -3.79 5.46
CA SER A 35 16.11 -2.87 6.50
C SER A 35 17.33 -3.40 7.27
N HIS A 36 17.37 -4.71 7.55
CA HIS A 36 18.50 -5.35 8.22
C HIS A 36 19.75 -5.43 7.33
N HIS A 37 19.58 -5.74 6.05
CA HIS A 37 20.70 -5.91 5.10
C HIS A 37 21.13 -4.60 4.44
N PHE A 38 20.43 -3.51 4.63
CA PHE A 38 20.82 -2.23 4.07
C PHE A 38 22.19 -1.75 4.60
N THR A 39 22.64 -2.26 5.72
CA THR A 39 24.00 -2.03 6.23
C THR A 39 25.12 -2.62 5.35
N ALA A 40 24.79 -3.52 4.43
CA ALA A 40 25.74 -4.12 3.50
C ALA A 40 25.92 -3.33 2.18
N VAL A 41 25.15 -2.24 1.98
CA VAL A 41 25.37 -1.36 0.82
C VAL A 41 26.62 -0.49 1.03
N PRO A 42 27.21 0.05 -0.06
CA PRO A 42 28.38 0.94 0.05
C PRO A 42 28.14 2.12 0.98
N ASP A 43 29.21 2.57 1.65
CA ASP A 43 29.13 3.65 2.64
C ASP A 43 28.58 4.95 2.04
N GLU A 44 28.89 5.26 0.79
CA GLU A 44 28.40 6.44 0.07
C GLU A 44 26.87 6.45 -0.03
N VAL A 45 26.26 5.28 -0.19
CA VAL A 45 24.80 5.12 -0.24
C VAL A 45 24.22 5.19 1.17
N ARG A 46 24.86 4.55 2.14
CA ARG A 46 24.39 4.44 3.52
C ARG A 46 24.52 5.75 4.30
N SER A 47 25.51 6.58 4.00
CA SER A 47 25.78 7.85 4.67
C SER A 47 24.93 9.03 4.19
N ALA A 48 23.99 8.79 3.27
CA ALA A 48 23.03 9.81 2.86
C ALA A 48 22.19 10.31 4.05
N PRO A 49 21.73 11.57 4.01
CA PRO A 49 20.87 12.09 5.08
C PRO A 49 19.67 11.23 5.36
N SER A 50 19.35 11.04 6.63
CA SER A 50 18.17 10.31 7.07
C SER A 50 16.96 11.21 7.11
N PHE A 51 15.84 10.71 6.60
CA PHE A 51 14.54 11.36 6.63
C PHE A 51 13.48 10.33 7.00
N LEU A 52 12.29 10.81 7.29
CA LEU A 52 11.12 9.96 7.36
C LEU A 52 10.76 9.49 5.94
N ILE A 53 11.03 8.22 5.65
CA ILE A 53 10.84 7.58 4.35
C ILE A 53 9.67 6.59 4.37
N VAL A 54 9.25 6.12 3.19
CA VAL A 54 8.15 5.14 3.04
C VAL A 54 8.55 3.76 3.54
N GLY A 55 9.83 3.38 3.36
CA GLY A 55 10.40 2.10 3.75
C GLY A 55 10.11 0.99 2.74
N ASP A 56 8.91 0.41 2.77
CA ASP A 56 8.53 -0.65 1.81
C ASP A 56 8.04 -0.09 0.47
N ILE A 57 8.84 0.80 -0.14
CA ILE A 57 8.53 1.34 -1.46
C ILE A 57 8.87 0.32 -2.54
N HIS A 58 7.99 0.16 -3.51
CA HIS A 58 8.13 -0.68 -4.70
C HIS A 58 7.08 -0.28 -5.73
N LEU A 59 7.21 -0.71 -6.99
CA LEU A 59 6.32 -0.29 -8.08
C LEU A 59 4.82 -0.46 -7.74
N GLU A 60 4.42 -1.58 -7.18
CA GLU A 60 3.03 -1.82 -6.80
C GLU A 60 2.62 -1.19 -5.44
N ASN A 61 3.46 -0.33 -4.84
CA ASN A 61 3.01 0.50 -3.72
C ASN A 61 2.34 1.79 -4.20
N PHE A 62 2.37 2.05 -5.49
CA PHE A 62 1.64 3.14 -6.09
C PHE A 62 0.24 2.70 -6.54
N GLY A 63 -0.68 3.65 -6.58
CA GLY A 63 -2.03 3.38 -7.03
C GLY A 63 -2.92 4.61 -6.99
N THR A 64 -4.21 4.38 -7.21
CA THR A 64 -5.21 5.42 -7.36
C THR A 64 -6.19 5.46 -6.19
N TRP A 65 -6.76 6.63 -5.94
CA TRP A 65 -7.91 6.86 -5.09
C TRP A 65 -8.65 8.12 -5.55
N ARG A 66 -9.82 8.39 -4.96
CA ARG A 66 -10.51 9.66 -5.18
C ARG A 66 -10.33 10.59 -3.97
N ASP A 67 -9.93 11.83 -4.25
CA ASP A 67 -9.79 12.87 -3.24
C ASP A 67 -11.17 13.40 -2.77
N ARG A 68 -11.18 14.48 -1.99
CA ARG A 68 -12.42 15.08 -1.46
C ARG A 68 -13.31 15.69 -2.54
N GLU A 69 -12.71 16.15 -3.63
CA GLU A 69 -13.42 16.71 -4.80
C GLU A 69 -13.85 15.62 -5.80
N GLY A 70 -13.61 14.35 -5.48
CA GLY A 70 -13.92 13.23 -6.36
C GLY A 70 -12.94 13.04 -7.51
N ARG A 71 -11.82 13.81 -7.56
CA ARG A 71 -10.82 13.71 -8.62
C ARG A 71 -9.99 12.45 -8.44
N LEU A 72 -9.68 11.77 -9.55
CA LEU A 72 -8.78 10.63 -9.52
C LEU A 72 -7.33 11.11 -9.32
N VAL A 73 -6.68 10.57 -8.32
CA VAL A 73 -5.30 10.90 -7.96
C VAL A 73 -4.43 9.66 -7.92
N TRP A 74 -3.12 9.87 -8.07
CA TRP A 74 -2.10 8.83 -8.02
C TRP A 74 -1.09 9.11 -6.92
N GLY A 75 -0.57 8.08 -6.30
CA GLY A 75 0.49 8.20 -5.32
C GLY A 75 0.73 6.92 -4.53
N ILE A 76 1.49 7.05 -3.45
CA ILE A 76 1.81 5.95 -2.54
C ILE A 76 0.59 5.59 -1.70
N ASN A 77 0.28 4.30 -1.66
CA ASN A 77 -0.91 3.75 -1.01
C ASN A 77 -0.67 3.19 0.40
N ASP A 78 0.56 2.85 0.73
CA ASP A 78 0.87 2.14 1.97
C ASP A 78 2.15 2.71 2.62
N PHE A 79 2.03 3.16 3.86
CA PHE A 79 3.09 3.73 4.68
C PHE A 79 3.40 2.86 5.90
N ASP A 80 2.96 1.61 5.95
CA ASP A 80 3.09 0.72 7.11
C ASP A 80 4.52 0.55 7.61
N GLU A 81 5.50 0.66 6.73
CA GLU A 81 6.91 0.48 7.03
C GLU A 81 7.69 1.80 7.09
N ALA A 82 6.96 2.94 7.20
CA ALA A 82 7.60 4.24 7.31
C ALA A 82 8.51 4.32 8.54
N ALA A 83 9.70 4.84 8.34
CA ALA A 83 10.73 4.96 9.36
C ALA A 83 11.76 6.02 8.99
N GLU A 84 12.54 6.47 9.96
CA GLU A 84 13.70 7.33 9.72
C GLU A 84 14.89 6.48 9.27
N LEU A 85 15.25 6.59 7.99
CA LEU A 85 16.36 5.89 7.36
C LEU A 85 17.01 6.81 6.31
N PRO A 86 18.22 6.48 5.82
CA PRO A 86 18.82 7.19 4.70
C PRO A 86 17.86 7.20 3.49
N VAL A 87 17.68 8.36 2.88
CA VAL A 87 16.76 8.53 1.72
C VAL A 87 17.08 7.58 0.57
N THR A 88 18.33 7.22 0.43
CA THR A 88 18.82 6.23 -0.54
C THR A 88 18.23 4.84 -0.34
N SER A 89 17.74 4.50 0.86
CA SER A 89 17.08 3.21 1.10
C SER A 89 15.83 3.06 0.22
N ASP A 90 14.99 4.10 0.14
CA ASP A 90 13.80 4.09 -0.72
C ASP A 90 14.18 4.13 -2.21
N LEU A 91 15.15 4.97 -2.60
CA LEU A 91 15.56 5.09 -4.00
C LEU A 91 16.11 3.77 -4.55
N VAL A 92 17.02 3.13 -3.81
CA VAL A 92 17.61 1.84 -4.19
C VAL A 92 16.56 0.74 -4.19
N ARG A 93 15.63 0.75 -3.21
CA ARG A 93 14.57 -0.24 -3.14
C ARG A 93 13.60 -0.10 -4.31
N LEU A 94 13.21 1.11 -4.67
CA LEU A 94 12.33 1.37 -5.81
C LEU A 94 13.00 0.94 -7.12
N ALA A 95 14.26 1.31 -7.35
CA ALA A 95 15.02 0.89 -8.52
C ALA A 95 15.17 -0.64 -8.59
N THR A 96 15.47 -1.29 -7.46
CA THR A 96 15.53 -2.75 -7.39
C THR A 96 14.18 -3.36 -7.77
N SER A 97 13.08 -2.82 -7.29
CA SER A 97 11.75 -3.32 -7.62
C SER A 97 11.42 -3.19 -9.10
N ALA A 98 11.84 -2.08 -9.74
CA ALA A 98 11.66 -1.84 -11.17
C ALA A 98 12.43 -2.85 -12.02
N VAL A 99 13.70 -3.10 -11.68
CA VAL A 99 14.54 -4.08 -12.39
C VAL A 99 14.02 -5.51 -12.24
N LEU A 100 13.57 -5.89 -11.04
CA LEU A 100 13.05 -7.23 -10.80
C LEU A 100 11.75 -7.47 -11.57
N GLU A 101 10.89 -6.46 -11.64
CA GLU A 101 9.63 -6.56 -12.36
C GLU A 101 9.84 -6.51 -13.87
N ALA A 102 10.71 -5.63 -14.37
CA ALA A 102 11.07 -5.60 -15.77
C ALA A 102 11.61 -6.95 -16.27
N ARG A 103 12.42 -7.62 -15.46
CA ARG A 103 12.92 -8.97 -15.78
C ARG A 103 11.80 -10.01 -15.80
N ARG A 104 10.82 -9.91 -14.90
CA ARG A 104 9.67 -10.82 -14.85
C ARG A 104 8.82 -10.70 -16.11
N GLU A 105 8.56 -9.47 -16.55
CA GLU A 105 7.71 -9.16 -17.71
C GLU A 105 8.51 -9.08 -19.04
N ALA A 106 9.80 -9.44 -19.01
CA ALA A 106 10.69 -9.41 -20.17
C ALA A 106 10.85 -8.03 -20.83
N PHE A 107 10.63 -6.94 -20.08
CA PHE A 107 10.97 -5.59 -20.54
C PHE A 107 12.49 -5.40 -20.61
N GLN A 108 12.94 -4.69 -21.65
CA GLN A 108 14.35 -4.33 -21.81
C GLN A 108 14.66 -3.06 -21.00
N LEU A 109 14.73 -3.19 -19.69
CA LEU A 109 15.11 -2.12 -18.76
C LEU A 109 16.37 -2.53 -18.01
N THR A 110 17.44 -1.78 -18.16
CA THR A 110 18.67 -1.98 -17.39
C THR A 110 18.55 -1.40 -15.99
N ALA A 111 19.41 -1.84 -15.07
CA ALA A 111 19.45 -1.27 -13.72
C ALA A 111 19.85 0.20 -13.73
N LEU A 112 20.70 0.61 -14.66
CA LEU A 112 21.15 2.00 -14.80
C LEU A 112 19.99 2.89 -15.28
N GLU A 113 19.28 2.50 -16.33
CA GLU A 113 18.13 3.24 -16.83
C GLU A 113 17.03 3.39 -15.77
N ALA A 114 16.77 2.33 -15.00
CA ALA A 114 15.80 2.40 -13.89
C ALA A 114 16.26 3.41 -12.82
N ALA A 115 17.53 3.37 -12.44
CA ALA A 115 18.09 4.26 -11.43
C ALA A 115 18.09 5.71 -11.92
N ASP A 116 18.54 5.97 -13.14
CA ASP A 116 18.59 7.31 -13.74
C ASP A 116 17.19 7.93 -13.84
N THR A 117 16.20 7.17 -14.34
CA THR A 117 14.82 7.65 -14.44
C THR A 117 14.23 8.01 -13.06
N ILE A 118 14.49 7.20 -12.05
CA ILE A 118 14.02 7.47 -10.68
C ILE A 118 14.72 8.71 -10.11
N LEU A 119 16.02 8.83 -10.31
CA LEU A 119 16.80 9.98 -9.83
C LEU A 119 16.41 11.27 -10.55
N GLU A 120 16.19 11.25 -11.86
CA GLU A 120 15.70 12.39 -12.64
C GLU A 120 14.34 12.87 -12.09
N GLY A 121 13.39 11.97 -11.88
CA GLY A 121 12.10 12.30 -11.28
C GLY A 121 12.23 12.87 -9.87
N TYR A 122 13.10 12.28 -9.05
CA TYR A 122 13.38 12.75 -7.69
C TYR A 122 13.98 14.17 -7.69
N TRP A 123 15.00 14.42 -8.53
CA TRP A 123 15.63 15.73 -8.66
C TRP A 123 14.69 16.79 -9.24
N ALA A 124 13.90 16.44 -10.22
CA ALA A 124 12.89 17.35 -10.78
C ALA A 124 11.92 17.82 -9.70
N HIS A 125 11.46 16.89 -8.85
CA HIS A 125 10.56 17.18 -7.76
C HIS A 125 11.21 18.09 -6.69
N LEU A 126 12.45 17.84 -6.31
CA LEU A 126 13.18 18.70 -5.38
C LEU A 126 13.41 20.11 -5.96
N LYS A 127 13.64 20.23 -7.27
CA LYS A 127 13.94 21.50 -7.92
C LYS A 127 12.70 22.37 -8.16
N PHE A 128 11.60 21.76 -8.58
CA PHE A 128 10.38 22.48 -8.99
C PHE A 128 9.30 22.49 -7.91
N GLY A 129 9.53 21.79 -6.82
CA GLY A 129 8.59 21.58 -5.73
C GLY A 129 7.65 20.40 -5.96
N PRO A 130 7.09 19.91 -4.86
CA PRO A 130 6.16 18.79 -4.90
C PRO A 130 4.78 19.21 -5.43
N ASP A 131 4.24 18.43 -6.38
CA ASP A 131 2.91 18.63 -6.93
C ASP A 131 2.14 17.29 -6.89
N PRO A 132 0.95 17.23 -6.27
CA PRO A 132 0.15 16.01 -6.26
C PRO A 132 -0.23 15.58 -7.68
N PHE A 133 -0.18 14.28 -7.95
CA PHE A 133 -0.57 13.71 -9.24
C PHE A 133 -2.09 13.62 -9.36
N ILE A 134 -2.71 14.65 -9.93
CA ILE A 134 -4.13 14.69 -10.27
C ILE A 134 -4.29 14.19 -11.72
N LEU A 135 -5.00 13.08 -11.88
CA LEU A 135 -5.09 12.40 -13.18
C LEU A 135 -6.22 12.92 -14.09
N GLU A 136 -7.07 13.82 -13.58
CA GLU A 136 -8.18 14.38 -14.35
C GLU A 136 -7.68 15.39 -15.41
N ASP A 137 -6.79 16.30 -14.99
CA ASP A 137 -6.33 17.43 -15.83
C ASP A 137 -4.92 17.22 -16.39
N ARG A 138 -4.13 16.44 -15.67
CA ARG A 138 -2.72 16.20 -15.99
C ARG A 138 -2.44 14.70 -16.02
N HIS A 139 -1.32 14.32 -16.63
CA HIS A 139 -0.90 12.92 -16.64
C HIS A 139 -1.91 11.95 -17.27
N ALA A 140 -2.55 12.34 -18.38
CA ALA A 140 -3.55 11.51 -19.06
C ALA A 140 -3.02 10.10 -19.37
N TRP A 141 -1.74 9.99 -19.77
CA TRP A 141 -1.08 8.71 -20.01
C TRP A 141 -1.11 7.79 -18.77
N LEU A 142 -0.87 8.35 -17.57
CA LEU A 142 -0.91 7.59 -16.32
C LEU A 142 -2.34 7.20 -15.93
N ARG A 143 -3.30 8.06 -16.22
CA ARG A 143 -4.74 7.74 -16.07
C ARG A 143 -5.13 6.58 -16.97
N ASP A 144 -4.72 6.65 -18.23
CA ASP A 144 -5.04 5.61 -19.21
C ASP A 144 -4.41 4.28 -18.82
N LEU A 145 -3.14 4.29 -18.39
CA LEU A 145 -2.47 3.14 -17.81
C LEU A 145 -3.20 2.59 -16.58
N ALA A 146 -3.56 3.45 -15.63
CA ALA A 146 -4.30 3.05 -14.43
C ALA A 146 -5.71 2.54 -14.75
N SER A 147 -6.30 2.91 -15.87
CA SER A 147 -7.65 2.51 -16.31
C SER A 147 -7.65 1.30 -17.22
N ALA A 148 -6.55 1.03 -17.94
CA ALA A 148 -6.44 -0.02 -18.96
C ALA A 148 -6.70 -1.43 -18.40
N SER A 149 -6.34 -1.69 -17.15
CA SER A 149 -6.50 -2.98 -16.50
C SER A 149 -7.96 -3.35 -16.15
N GLY A 150 -8.92 -3.04 -17.04
CA GLY A 150 -10.28 -3.56 -17.00
C GLY A 150 -11.08 -3.15 -15.76
N ASN A 151 -11.43 -1.87 -15.66
CA ASN A 151 -12.24 -1.32 -14.55
C ASN A 151 -13.70 -1.82 -14.60
N ASN A 152 -13.88 -3.14 -14.50
CA ASN A 152 -15.21 -3.73 -14.43
C ASN A 152 -15.69 -3.76 -12.97
N ALA A 153 -16.45 -2.71 -12.58
CA ALA A 153 -16.99 -2.58 -11.23
C ALA A 153 -17.81 -3.82 -10.80
N GLN A 154 -18.55 -4.45 -11.72
CA GLN A 154 -19.32 -5.66 -11.40
C GLN A 154 -18.39 -6.84 -11.07
N ARG A 155 -17.31 -7.01 -11.83
CA ARG A 155 -16.30 -8.04 -11.57
C ARG A 155 -15.61 -7.81 -10.22
N TYR A 156 -15.27 -6.56 -9.92
CA TYR A 156 -14.67 -6.16 -8.64
C TYR A 156 -15.57 -6.53 -7.46
N TRP A 157 -16.84 -6.08 -7.47
CA TRP A 157 -17.78 -6.36 -6.38
C TRP A 157 -18.07 -7.84 -6.25
N ARG A 158 -18.21 -8.56 -7.37
CA ARG A 158 -18.38 -10.03 -7.35
C ARG A 158 -17.18 -10.73 -6.71
N LYS A 159 -15.95 -10.30 -7.03
CA LYS A 159 -14.72 -10.83 -6.41
C LYS A 159 -14.68 -10.53 -4.93
N LEU A 160 -15.05 -9.32 -4.54
CA LEU A 160 -15.06 -8.89 -3.14
C LEU A 160 -16.06 -9.69 -2.30
N LEU A 161 -17.27 -9.90 -2.80
CA LEU A 161 -18.35 -10.63 -2.13
C LEU A 161 -18.14 -12.16 -2.10
N LYS A 162 -17.17 -12.68 -2.84
CA LYS A 162 -16.75 -14.10 -2.74
C LYS A 162 -15.81 -14.37 -1.55
N GLN A 163 -15.36 -13.33 -0.83
CA GLN A 163 -14.56 -13.51 0.38
C GLN A 163 -15.38 -14.22 1.46
N GLN A 164 -14.69 -14.78 2.45
CA GLN A 164 -15.36 -15.48 3.55
C GLN A 164 -16.18 -14.50 4.39
N GLY A 165 -17.49 -14.61 4.33
CA GLY A 165 -18.41 -13.92 5.24
C GLY A 165 -18.22 -14.44 6.67
N ILE A 166 -18.29 -13.53 7.63
CA ILE A 166 -18.11 -13.83 9.05
C ILE A 166 -19.20 -13.15 9.87
N ASP A 167 -19.50 -13.72 11.04
CA ASP A 167 -20.33 -13.05 12.03
C ASP A 167 -19.62 -11.78 12.53
N GLU A 168 -20.37 -10.69 12.67
CA GLU A 168 -19.83 -9.40 13.11
C GLU A 168 -19.17 -9.47 14.50
N HIS A 169 -19.66 -10.35 15.38
CA HIS A 169 -19.09 -10.53 16.71
C HIS A 169 -17.73 -11.24 16.71
N THR A 170 -17.33 -11.82 15.58
CA THR A 170 -15.97 -12.36 15.39
C THR A 170 -14.96 -11.29 14.98
N VAL A 171 -15.43 -10.11 14.56
CA VAL A 171 -14.57 -8.94 14.28
C VAL A 171 -14.24 -8.28 15.62
N PRO A 172 -12.96 -8.00 15.92
CA PRO A 172 -12.60 -7.23 17.11
C PRO A 172 -13.43 -5.95 17.21
N GLU A 173 -13.93 -5.65 18.40
CA GLU A 173 -14.90 -4.57 18.63
C GLU A 173 -14.42 -3.23 18.06
N GLU A 174 -13.20 -2.84 18.36
CA GLU A 174 -12.59 -1.62 17.85
C GLU A 174 -12.57 -1.58 16.31
N ALA A 175 -12.19 -2.69 15.65
CA ALA A 175 -12.19 -2.77 14.18
C ALA A 175 -13.60 -2.68 13.59
N ARG A 176 -14.57 -3.30 14.27
CA ARG A 176 -15.99 -3.28 13.89
C ARG A 176 -16.56 -1.87 13.96
N GLU A 177 -16.29 -1.16 15.06
CA GLU A 177 -16.73 0.22 15.26
C GLU A 177 -16.09 1.17 14.22
N LEU A 178 -14.79 1.04 14.00
CA LEU A 178 -14.08 1.81 12.98
C LEU A 178 -14.64 1.53 11.58
N LEU A 179 -14.90 0.27 11.23
CA LEU A 179 -15.50 -0.07 9.95
C LEU A 179 -16.88 0.57 9.77
N ARG A 180 -17.73 0.51 10.82
CA ARG A 180 -19.07 1.12 10.78
C ARG A 180 -19.01 2.65 10.71
N SER A 181 -18.19 3.29 11.52
CA SER A 181 -18.08 4.76 11.58
C SER A 181 -17.50 5.37 10.30
N HIS A 182 -16.72 4.60 9.54
CA HIS A 182 -16.17 5.05 8.25
C HIS A 182 -17.07 4.73 7.05
N LEU A 183 -18.15 3.96 7.22
CA LEU A 183 -19.17 3.85 6.19
C LEU A 183 -19.95 5.17 6.06
N PRO A 184 -20.49 5.49 4.88
CA PRO A 184 -21.37 6.66 4.73
C PRO A 184 -22.56 6.59 5.68
N MET A 185 -22.98 7.74 6.21
CA MET A 185 -24.18 7.84 7.01
C MET A 185 -25.40 7.36 6.22
N GLY A 186 -26.23 6.52 6.83
CA GLY A 186 -27.37 5.90 6.17
C GLY A 186 -27.05 4.64 5.36
N ALA A 187 -25.83 4.11 5.46
CA ALA A 187 -25.52 2.80 4.89
C ALA A 187 -26.29 1.69 5.62
N THR A 188 -26.84 0.76 4.85
CA THR A 188 -27.68 -0.36 5.32
C THR A 188 -27.08 -1.71 4.91
N SER A 189 -27.69 -2.81 5.38
CA SER A 189 -27.31 -4.18 4.98
C SER A 189 -25.81 -4.48 5.18
N VAL A 190 -25.24 -4.01 6.30
CA VAL A 190 -23.81 -4.17 6.58
C VAL A 190 -23.46 -5.63 6.78
N ARG A 191 -22.53 -6.15 5.99
CA ARG A 191 -21.99 -7.51 6.07
C ARG A 191 -20.49 -7.47 6.30
N PHE A 192 -19.99 -8.35 7.15
CA PHE A 192 -18.57 -8.44 7.48
C PHE A 192 -17.91 -9.64 6.82
N PHE A 193 -16.64 -9.47 6.47
CA PHE A 193 -15.85 -10.50 5.81
C PHE A 193 -14.42 -10.49 6.36
N ARG A 194 -13.82 -11.68 6.41
CA ARG A 194 -12.37 -11.80 6.55
C ARG A 194 -11.72 -11.59 5.19
N ARG A 195 -10.61 -10.86 5.16
CA ARG A 195 -9.95 -10.54 3.91
C ARG A 195 -8.49 -10.99 3.89
N LEU A 196 -8.12 -11.75 2.87
CA LEU A 196 -6.75 -12.13 2.57
C LEU A 196 -6.26 -11.30 1.37
N ALA A 197 -5.49 -10.25 1.63
CA ALA A 197 -5.00 -9.34 0.61
C ALA A 197 -3.73 -8.60 1.06
N GLY A 198 -2.98 -8.06 0.08
CA GLY A 198 -1.76 -7.29 0.33
C GLY A 198 -0.58 -8.18 0.71
N LEU A 199 0.28 -8.52 -0.25
CA LEU A 199 1.36 -9.50 -0.08
C LEU A 199 2.27 -9.20 1.13
N GLY A 200 2.70 -7.96 1.31
CA GLY A 200 3.54 -7.54 2.43
C GLY A 200 2.88 -7.80 3.79
N SER A 201 1.58 -7.55 3.90
CA SER A 201 0.80 -7.64 5.14
C SER A 201 0.03 -8.94 5.33
N LEU A 202 0.19 -9.95 4.45
CA LEU A 202 -0.38 -11.28 4.68
C LEU A 202 0.11 -11.84 6.03
N GLY A 203 -0.82 -12.43 6.78
CA GLY A 203 -0.60 -12.88 8.15
C GLY A 203 -1.01 -11.87 9.22
N ARG A 204 -1.32 -10.61 8.88
CA ARG A 204 -1.99 -9.65 9.78
C ARG A 204 -3.50 -9.81 9.69
N SER A 205 -4.20 -9.63 10.79
CA SER A 205 -5.67 -9.62 10.80
C SER A 205 -6.20 -8.51 9.89
N ARG A 206 -7.18 -8.86 9.06
CA ARG A 206 -7.79 -7.93 8.11
C ARG A 206 -9.27 -8.27 7.93
N PHE A 207 -10.10 -7.26 8.13
CA PHE A 207 -11.55 -7.35 8.03
C PHE A 207 -12.07 -6.33 7.03
N MET A 208 -13.24 -6.58 6.47
CA MET A 208 -13.94 -5.58 5.68
C MET A 208 -15.43 -5.59 6.01
N ALA A 209 -16.03 -4.42 5.90
CA ALA A 209 -17.47 -4.22 5.90
C ALA A 209 -17.91 -3.81 4.49
N VAL A 210 -18.94 -4.48 3.99
CA VAL A 210 -19.63 -4.11 2.73
C VAL A 210 -21.07 -3.75 3.10
N ALA A 211 -21.54 -2.64 2.58
CA ALA A 211 -22.89 -2.13 2.85
C ALA A 211 -23.55 -1.62 1.57
N GLU A 212 -24.85 -1.46 1.62
CA GLU A 212 -25.65 -0.77 0.62
C GLU A 212 -25.80 0.71 0.99
N TRP A 213 -25.62 1.59 0.02
CA TRP A 213 -25.78 3.03 0.20
C TRP A 213 -26.19 3.70 -1.11
N CYS A 214 -27.28 4.46 -1.10
CA CYS A 214 -27.81 5.18 -2.26
C CYS A 214 -27.90 4.30 -3.54
N GLY A 215 -28.38 3.07 -3.39
CA GLY A 215 -28.59 2.15 -4.52
C GLY A 215 -27.34 1.44 -5.03
N GLY A 216 -26.20 1.56 -4.36
CA GLY A 216 -24.94 0.91 -4.72
C GLY A 216 -24.20 0.31 -3.53
N LEU A 217 -23.14 -0.46 -3.82
CA LEU A 217 -22.29 -1.03 -2.79
C LEU A 217 -21.18 -0.07 -2.39
N VAL A 218 -20.91 -0.03 -1.10
CA VAL A 218 -19.76 0.64 -0.51
C VAL A 218 -19.01 -0.32 0.40
N ALA A 219 -17.68 -0.16 0.51
CA ALA A 219 -16.90 -1.02 1.38
C ALA A 219 -15.76 -0.27 2.07
N ARG A 220 -15.43 -0.76 3.27
CA ARG A 220 -14.27 -0.33 4.06
C ARG A 220 -13.48 -1.56 4.49
N GLU A 221 -12.18 -1.39 4.57
CA GLU A 221 -11.26 -2.39 5.09
C GLU A 221 -10.59 -1.86 6.36
N ALA A 222 -10.49 -2.69 7.38
CA ALA A 222 -9.64 -2.46 8.53
C ALA A 222 -8.51 -3.49 8.54
N LYS A 223 -7.28 -3.01 8.50
CA LYS A 223 -6.05 -3.81 8.56
C LYS A 223 -5.38 -3.58 9.90
N ALA A 224 -4.99 -4.65 10.60
CA ALA A 224 -4.23 -4.51 11.84
C ALA A 224 -2.93 -3.74 11.58
N ALA A 225 -2.74 -2.67 12.33
CA ALA A 225 -1.53 -1.86 12.32
C ALA A 225 -0.45 -2.53 13.19
N ILE A 226 0.78 -2.51 12.71
CA ILE A 226 1.96 -2.93 13.47
C ILE A 226 3.07 -1.93 13.23
N PRO A 227 4.04 -1.80 14.15
CA PRO A 227 5.20 -0.95 13.91
C PRO A 227 5.98 -1.40 12.67
N SER A 228 6.66 -0.46 12.03
CA SER A 228 7.64 -0.77 10.98
C SER A 228 8.65 -1.80 11.49
N ALA A 229 9.10 -2.67 10.59
CA ALA A 229 10.12 -3.67 10.90
C ALA A 229 11.41 -3.07 11.46
N VAL A 230 11.71 -1.82 11.10
CA VAL A 230 12.84 -1.05 11.66
C VAL A 230 12.72 -0.86 13.18
N HIS A 231 11.49 -0.65 13.68
CA HIS A 231 11.21 -0.38 15.08
C HIS A 231 10.92 -1.63 15.91
N VAL A 232 10.64 -2.77 15.27
CA VAL A 232 10.31 -4.03 15.99
C VAL A 232 11.47 -4.52 16.85
N ALA A 233 12.71 -4.16 16.52
CA ALA A 233 13.89 -4.50 17.30
C ALA A 233 14.01 -3.68 18.60
N VAL A 234 13.27 -2.57 18.72
CA VAL A 234 13.21 -1.75 19.92
C VAL A 234 12.14 -2.31 20.85
N SER A 235 12.47 -2.48 22.13
CA SER A 235 11.62 -3.23 23.08
C SER A 235 10.29 -2.57 23.42
N GLU A 236 10.20 -1.25 23.32
CA GLU A 236 8.99 -0.45 23.57
C GLU A 236 8.80 0.56 22.44
N VAL A 237 7.62 0.55 21.86
CA VAL A 237 7.19 1.50 20.82
C VAL A 237 5.91 2.14 21.34
N ASP A 238 6.01 3.37 21.85
CA ASP A 238 4.87 4.09 22.43
C ASP A 238 3.78 4.38 21.41
N ASP A 239 4.16 4.73 20.18
CA ASP A 239 3.23 4.95 19.06
C ASP A 239 3.66 4.13 17.84
N PRO A 240 3.13 2.89 17.71
CA PRO A 240 3.55 1.96 16.66
C PRO A 240 3.24 2.45 15.23
N THR A 241 2.29 3.36 15.08
CA THR A 241 1.86 3.89 13.78
C THR A 241 2.22 5.36 13.58
N GLY A 242 2.85 5.99 14.55
CA GLY A 242 3.24 7.40 14.48
C GLY A 242 4.07 7.76 13.26
N PRO A 243 5.13 7.02 12.91
CA PRO A 243 5.88 7.25 11.69
C PRO A 243 5.01 7.14 10.42
N SER A 244 4.16 6.13 10.33
CA SER A 244 3.25 5.92 9.19
C SER A 244 2.26 7.08 9.02
N ARG A 245 1.72 7.56 10.15
CA ARG A 245 0.79 8.70 10.18
C ARG A 245 1.49 9.98 9.75
N ARG A 246 2.66 10.29 10.33
CA ARG A 246 3.46 11.47 9.93
C ARG A 246 3.88 11.42 8.47
N ALA A 247 4.33 10.25 7.97
CA ALA A 247 4.71 10.10 6.57
C ALA A 247 3.53 10.36 5.63
N MET A 248 2.34 9.86 5.96
CA MET A 248 1.12 10.12 5.19
C MET A 248 0.73 11.61 5.21
N GLU A 249 0.80 12.26 6.37
CA GLU A 249 0.42 13.67 6.55
C GLU A 249 1.39 14.63 5.86
N GLN A 250 2.69 14.30 5.86
CA GLN A 250 3.74 15.12 5.27
C GLN A 250 3.97 14.83 3.78
N ALA A 251 3.48 13.69 3.28
CA ALA A 251 3.61 13.36 1.88
C ALA A 251 2.87 14.37 0.99
N CYS A 252 3.53 14.83 -0.07
CA CYS A 252 2.89 15.65 -1.08
C CYS A 252 1.93 14.78 -1.92
N ARG A 253 0.71 14.67 -1.44
CA ARG A 253 -0.37 13.90 -2.08
C ARG A 253 -1.72 14.52 -1.81
N ALA A 254 -2.66 14.39 -2.73
CA ALA A 254 -4.05 14.71 -2.42
C ALA A 254 -4.59 13.70 -1.40
N ALA A 255 -5.23 14.19 -0.35
CA ALA A 255 -5.69 13.34 0.74
C ALA A 255 -6.77 12.35 0.28
N ASP A 256 -6.66 11.08 0.71
CA ASP A 256 -7.78 10.13 0.64
C ASP A 256 -8.69 10.35 1.85
N PRO A 257 -9.93 10.83 1.66
CA PRO A 257 -10.84 11.13 2.78
C PRO A 257 -11.30 9.86 3.53
N ALA A 258 -11.04 8.70 2.99
CA ALA A 258 -11.42 7.42 3.58
C ALA A 258 -10.23 6.64 4.17
N LEU A 259 -9.03 7.23 4.16
CA LEU A 259 -7.86 6.65 4.81
C LEU A 259 -7.73 7.19 6.24
N HIS A 260 -7.70 6.28 7.20
CA HIS A 260 -7.47 6.58 8.60
C HIS A 260 -6.36 5.66 9.14
N ILE A 261 -5.32 6.23 9.71
CA ILE A 261 -4.24 5.50 10.39
C ILE A 261 -4.40 5.72 11.89
N GLY A 262 -5.03 4.75 12.55
CA GLY A 262 -5.15 4.72 14.01
C GLY A 262 -4.00 3.93 14.64
N GLU A 263 -4.00 3.82 15.97
CA GLU A 263 -2.94 3.12 16.72
C GLU A 263 -2.91 1.62 16.44
N ARG A 264 -4.07 0.98 16.29
CA ARG A 264 -4.22 -0.47 16.13
C ARG A 264 -4.78 -0.90 14.79
N TRP A 265 -5.42 0.01 14.06
CA TRP A 265 -6.09 -0.29 12.81
C TRP A 265 -5.87 0.81 11.77
N VAL A 266 -5.61 0.39 10.55
CA VAL A 266 -5.64 1.26 9.37
C VAL A 266 -6.94 0.97 8.62
N VAL A 267 -7.78 2.00 8.45
CA VAL A 267 -9.03 1.89 7.69
C VAL A 267 -8.89 2.59 6.36
N ARG A 268 -9.42 1.98 5.30
CA ARG A 268 -9.44 2.57 3.96
C ARG A 268 -10.67 2.17 3.15
N ARG A 269 -10.92 2.94 2.13
CA ARG A 269 -11.95 2.63 1.13
C ARG A 269 -11.53 1.42 0.29
N LEU A 270 -12.53 0.58 -0.02
CA LEU A 270 -12.44 -0.42 -1.07
C LEU A 270 -13.41 -0.03 -2.18
N SER A 271 -12.89 0.25 -3.36
CA SER A 271 -13.69 0.58 -4.54
C SER A 271 -12.96 0.12 -5.81
N PRO A 272 -13.66 -0.01 -6.94
CA PRO A 272 -13.03 -0.37 -8.21
C PRO A 272 -11.91 0.56 -8.63
N GLU A 273 -11.98 1.84 -8.22
CA GLU A 273 -11.02 2.89 -8.59
C GLU A 273 -9.92 3.12 -7.54
N ALA A 274 -10.08 2.58 -6.32
CA ALA A 274 -9.04 2.63 -5.28
C ALA A 274 -8.20 1.36 -5.37
N ARG A 275 -7.24 1.34 -6.28
CA ARG A 275 -6.45 0.15 -6.59
C ARG A 275 -4.98 0.45 -6.84
N LYS A 276 -4.17 -0.55 -6.66
CA LYS A 276 -2.79 -0.58 -7.15
C LYS A 276 -2.81 -0.84 -8.65
N VAL A 277 -1.85 -0.32 -9.38
CA VAL A 277 -1.60 -0.74 -10.75
C VAL A 277 -0.67 -1.95 -10.70
N GLU A 278 -1.15 -3.08 -11.19
CA GLU A 278 -0.36 -4.30 -11.35
C GLU A 278 0.29 -4.23 -12.73
N ILE A 279 1.60 -4.43 -12.82
CA ILE A 279 2.36 -4.19 -14.07
C ILE A 279 2.06 -5.25 -15.12
N ASP A 280 1.69 -6.45 -14.70
CA ASP A 280 1.22 -7.51 -15.59
C ASP A 280 -0.12 -7.19 -16.28
N GLU A 281 -0.84 -6.17 -15.80
CA GLU A 281 -2.04 -5.64 -16.44
C GLU A 281 -1.74 -4.54 -17.47
N VAL A 282 -0.48 -4.09 -17.57
CA VAL A 282 -0.04 -3.10 -18.56
C VAL A 282 0.20 -3.81 -19.88
N GLU A 283 -0.67 -3.56 -20.86
CA GLU A 283 -0.45 -4.08 -22.21
C GLU A 283 0.88 -3.55 -22.77
N HIS A 284 1.63 -4.43 -23.44
CA HIS A 284 2.83 -4.05 -24.18
C HIS A 284 2.42 -3.19 -25.38
N THR A 285 2.41 -1.88 -25.20
CA THR A 285 2.22 -0.91 -26.29
C THR A 285 3.55 -0.51 -26.93
#